data_d00b3634799e6e04743f5dc7393ee636
#
_entry.id   d00b3634799e6e04743f5dc7393ee636
#
_cell.length_a   1.000
_cell.length_b   1.000
_cell.length_c   1.000
_cell.angle_alpha   90.00
_cell.angle_beta   90.00
_cell.angle_gamma   90.00
#
_symmetry.space_group_name_H-M   'P 1'
#
loop_
_entity.id
_entity.type
_entity.pdbx_description
1 polymer ?
#
loop_
_entity_poly.entity_id
_entity_poly.type
_entity_poly.pdbx_seq_one_letter_code
_entity_poly.pdbx_strand_id
1 'polypeptide(L)'
;MVGKGSVTHNSRSFTAENVDSERTHLNIDYCNEPIKKVYHEMFDDALAKYNAKQKRKDRVIPNYYEKIRTGKQEKLFHEVIFQIGNKEDMAATGKNAELARTILDKYYQGFQKRNPYLRVFSAHLHMDEATPHLHNIDLTSLIEVMFKGSAYVLCGKLPHRFGKDEHMMLKFL
;
A
#
# COMPACT_ATOMS: atom_id res chain seq x y z
N MET A 1 3.10 11.84 -0.42
CA MET A 1 3.01 12.11 1.04
C MET A 1 3.04 10.78 1.76
N VAL A 2 4.02 10.49 2.59
CA VAL A 2 4.09 9.24 3.36
C VAL A 2 3.35 9.49 4.67
N GLY A 3 2.03 9.32 4.67
CA GLY A 3 1.19 9.44 5.85
C GLY A 3 1.13 8.11 6.62
N LYS A 4 0.69 8.15 7.86
CA LYS A 4 0.19 6.95 8.55
C LYS A 4 -1.17 6.64 7.90
N GLY A 5 -1.21 5.72 6.93
CA GLY A 5 -2.44 5.31 6.30
C GLY A 5 -3.43 4.76 7.33
N SER A 6 -4.68 5.09 7.18
CA SER A 6 -5.76 4.54 8.01
C SER A 6 -6.58 3.56 7.19
N VAL A 7 -6.27 2.28 7.31
CA VAL A 7 -7.05 1.20 6.66
C VAL A 7 -8.55 1.32 6.96
N THR A 8 -8.90 1.71 8.19
CA THR A 8 -10.30 1.88 8.61
C THR A 8 -10.97 3.10 7.98
N HIS A 9 -10.24 4.19 7.75
CA HIS A 9 -10.76 5.34 7.01
C HIS A 9 -10.96 4.98 5.54
N ASN A 10 -9.98 4.34 4.93
CA ASN A 10 -10.02 4.00 3.50
C ASN A 10 -11.14 3.01 3.18
N SER A 11 -11.39 2.04 4.05
CA SER A 11 -12.49 1.08 3.92
C SER A 11 -13.86 1.61 4.38
N ARG A 12 -13.95 2.90 4.72
CA ARG A 12 -15.17 3.52 5.27
C ARG A 12 -15.77 2.77 6.47
N SER A 13 -14.91 2.13 7.28
CA SER A 13 -15.34 1.53 8.56
C SER A 13 -15.80 2.58 9.58
N PHE A 14 -15.46 3.84 9.34
CA PHE A 14 -16.05 5.02 9.97
C PHE A 14 -16.11 6.17 8.97
N THR A 15 -17.06 7.08 9.16
CA THR A 15 -17.22 8.27 8.31
C THR A 15 -16.49 9.44 8.96
N ALA A 16 -15.50 9.99 8.28
CA ALA A 16 -14.81 11.19 8.68
C ALA A 16 -15.60 12.44 8.27
N GLU A 17 -15.29 13.58 8.89
CA GLU A 17 -16.01 14.84 8.70
C GLU A 17 -15.94 15.39 7.27
N ASN A 18 -14.89 15.05 6.53
CA ASN A 18 -14.68 15.46 5.13
C ASN A 18 -15.31 14.53 4.11
N VAL A 19 -16.03 13.49 4.55
CA VAL A 19 -16.69 12.49 3.69
C VAL A 19 -18.15 12.85 3.48
N ASP A 20 -18.56 12.92 2.23
CA ASP A 20 -19.97 13.07 1.82
C ASP A 20 -20.62 11.67 1.77
N SER A 21 -21.36 11.33 2.81
CA SER A 21 -22.01 10.02 2.96
C SER A 21 -23.03 9.71 1.86
N GLU A 22 -23.64 10.74 1.25
CA GLU A 22 -24.60 10.54 0.14
C GLU A 22 -23.90 10.02 -1.12
N ARG A 23 -22.59 10.26 -1.24
CA ARG A 23 -21.77 9.87 -2.39
C ARG A 23 -20.92 8.64 -2.16
N THR A 24 -20.89 8.07 -0.96
CA THR A 24 -20.09 6.88 -0.63
C THR A 24 -20.43 5.67 -1.54
N HIS A 25 -21.65 5.59 -2.04
CA HIS A 25 -22.07 4.56 -3.01
C HIS A 25 -21.34 4.64 -4.36
N LEU A 26 -20.65 5.74 -4.67
CA LEU A 26 -19.85 5.93 -5.89
C LEU A 26 -18.42 5.43 -5.73
N ASN A 27 -17.97 5.12 -4.52
CA ASN A 27 -16.66 4.57 -4.25
C ASN A 27 -16.50 3.17 -4.86
N ILE A 28 -15.25 2.78 -5.14
CA ILE A 28 -14.94 1.43 -5.62
C ILE A 28 -13.98 0.78 -4.64
N ASP A 29 -14.40 -0.36 -4.09
CA ASP A 29 -13.56 -1.21 -3.27
C ASP A 29 -12.97 -2.32 -4.14
N TYR A 30 -11.68 -2.28 -4.40
CA TYR A 30 -10.99 -3.29 -5.20
C TYR A 30 -10.57 -4.50 -4.37
N CYS A 31 -10.01 -4.26 -3.21
CA CYS A 31 -9.65 -5.28 -2.22
C CYS A 31 -9.54 -4.68 -0.82
N ASN A 32 -9.81 -5.52 0.18
CA ASN A 32 -9.65 -5.18 1.59
C ASN A 32 -9.41 -6.45 2.41
N GLU A 33 -8.16 -6.92 2.40
CA GLU A 33 -7.77 -8.15 3.09
C GLU A 33 -7.18 -7.82 4.47
N PRO A 34 -7.42 -8.65 5.50
CA PRO A 34 -6.79 -8.49 6.80
C PRO A 34 -5.27 -8.61 6.70
N ILE A 35 -4.55 -7.56 7.10
CA ILE A 35 -3.09 -7.50 6.98
C ILE A 35 -2.37 -8.69 7.61
N LYS A 36 -2.86 -9.22 8.75
CA LYS A 36 -2.28 -10.38 9.41
C LYS A 36 -2.33 -11.63 8.51
N LYS A 37 -3.46 -11.83 7.82
CA LYS A 37 -3.61 -12.93 6.86
C LYS A 37 -2.59 -12.81 5.75
N VAL A 38 -2.45 -11.61 5.17
CA VAL A 38 -1.50 -11.36 4.09
C VAL A 38 -0.05 -11.57 4.55
N TYR A 39 0.29 -11.19 5.78
CA TYR A 39 1.60 -11.49 6.37
C TYR A 39 1.88 -12.99 6.46
N HIS A 40 0.92 -13.79 6.90
CA HIS A 40 1.04 -15.24 6.95
C HIS A 40 1.24 -15.85 5.56
N GLU A 41 0.41 -15.45 4.59
CA GLU A 41 0.53 -15.93 3.21
C GLU A 41 1.89 -15.60 2.57
N MET A 42 2.43 -14.42 2.86
CA MET A 42 3.67 -13.96 2.24
C MET A 42 4.93 -14.46 2.94
N PHE A 43 4.92 -14.59 4.25
CA PHE A 43 6.15 -14.70 5.03
C PHE A 43 6.34 -16.00 5.81
N ASP A 44 5.30 -16.82 6.05
CA ASP A 44 5.42 -17.99 6.91
C ASP A 44 6.42 -19.02 6.40
N ASP A 45 6.44 -19.31 5.11
CA ASP A 45 7.40 -20.26 4.52
C ASP A 45 8.85 -19.77 4.66
N ALA A 46 9.06 -18.50 4.41
CA ALA A 46 10.37 -17.89 4.54
C ALA A 46 10.82 -17.81 6.01
N LEU A 47 9.89 -17.52 6.90
CA LEU A 47 10.10 -17.49 8.33
C LEU A 47 10.46 -18.87 8.88
N ALA A 48 9.76 -19.92 8.45
CA ALA A 48 10.08 -21.30 8.82
C ALA A 48 11.50 -21.70 8.38
N LYS A 49 11.88 -21.38 7.14
CA LYS A 49 13.24 -21.61 6.60
C LYS A 49 14.31 -20.79 7.36
N TYR A 50 14.00 -19.58 7.77
CA TYR A 50 14.89 -18.76 8.59
C TYR A 50 15.07 -19.38 9.98
N ASN A 51 13.97 -19.70 10.67
CA ASN A 51 13.97 -20.23 12.01
C ASN A 51 14.68 -21.60 12.11
N ALA A 52 14.54 -22.46 11.10
CA ALA A 52 15.20 -23.76 11.04
C ALA A 52 16.74 -23.65 11.04
N LYS A 53 17.30 -22.53 10.60
CA LYS A 53 18.75 -22.27 10.58
C LYS A 53 19.28 -21.67 11.90
N GLN A 54 18.39 -21.28 12.82
CA GLN A 54 18.82 -20.61 14.05
C GLN A 54 19.27 -21.62 15.10
N LYS A 55 20.52 -21.46 15.54
CA LYS A 55 21.10 -22.24 16.65
C LYS A 55 20.74 -21.67 18.03
N ARG A 56 20.40 -20.40 18.09
CA ARG A 56 20.09 -19.66 19.33
C ARG A 56 18.60 -19.36 19.39
N LYS A 57 17.96 -19.67 20.51
CA LYS A 57 16.53 -19.44 20.75
C LYS A 57 16.11 -17.96 20.68
N ASP A 58 17.00 -17.06 21.11
CA ASP A 58 16.76 -15.61 21.08
C ASP A 58 16.74 -15.01 19.66
N ARG A 59 17.16 -15.77 18.64
CA ARG A 59 17.09 -15.39 17.22
C ARG A 59 15.89 -15.96 16.48
N VAL A 60 15.15 -16.87 17.12
CA VAL A 60 13.92 -17.43 16.55
C VAL A 60 12.83 -16.36 16.58
N ILE A 61 12.17 -16.16 15.47
CA ILE A 61 11.07 -15.20 15.31
C ILE A 61 9.76 -15.99 15.32
N PRO A 62 8.95 -15.93 16.40
CA PRO A 62 7.71 -16.69 16.49
C PRO A 62 6.60 -16.15 15.58
N ASN A 63 6.56 -14.83 15.37
CA ASN A 63 5.56 -14.16 14.53
C ASN A 63 6.19 -12.95 13.86
N TYR A 64 6.22 -12.96 12.52
CA TYR A 64 6.89 -11.89 11.78
C TYR A 64 6.09 -10.59 11.80
N TYR A 65 4.75 -10.66 11.70
CA TYR A 65 3.90 -9.49 11.83
C TYR A 65 4.12 -8.74 13.15
N GLU A 66 4.13 -9.47 14.28
CA GLU A 66 4.35 -8.87 15.59
C GLU A 66 5.76 -8.30 15.75
N LYS A 67 6.76 -8.95 15.17
CA LYS A 67 8.14 -8.43 15.13
C LYS A 67 8.18 -7.07 14.45
N ILE A 68 7.55 -6.93 13.27
CA ILE A 68 7.54 -5.66 12.54
C ILE A 68 6.70 -4.62 13.29
N ARG A 69 5.51 -5.01 13.77
CA ARG A 69 4.58 -4.10 14.49
C ARG A 69 5.23 -3.47 15.73
N THR A 70 6.03 -4.23 16.46
CA THR A 70 6.71 -3.77 17.68
C THR A 70 8.09 -3.20 17.41
N GLY A 71 8.64 -3.41 16.23
CA GLY A 71 9.91 -2.86 15.78
C GLY A 71 9.85 -1.37 15.50
N LYS A 72 11.02 -0.72 15.41
CA LYS A 72 11.15 0.71 15.10
C LYS A 72 11.79 0.98 13.75
N GLN A 73 12.26 -0.05 13.07
CA GLN A 73 13.06 0.09 11.84
C GLN A 73 12.25 -0.13 10.57
N GLU A 74 11.17 -0.91 10.67
CA GLU A 74 10.37 -1.34 9.53
C GLU A 74 8.92 -0.86 9.70
N LYS A 75 8.23 -0.62 8.59
CA LYS A 75 6.81 -0.28 8.58
C LYS A 75 6.01 -1.54 8.26
N LEU A 76 4.81 -1.65 8.86
CA LEU A 76 3.90 -2.77 8.57
C LEU A 76 3.45 -2.78 7.11
N PHE A 77 3.25 -1.62 6.52
CA PHE A 77 2.79 -1.45 5.14
C PHE A 77 3.18 -0.06 4.63
N HIS A 78 3.03 0.12 3.34
CA HIS A 78 3.13 1.42 2.68
C HIS A 78 1.77 1.78 2.08
N GLU A 79 1.44 3.06 2.12
CA GLU A 79 0.27 3.61 1.44
C GLU A 79 0.72 4.61 0.40
N VAL A 80 0.15 4.48 -0.79
CA VAL A 80 0.33 5.44 -1.88
C VAL A 80 -1.04 5.96 -2.27
N ILE A 81 -1.17 7.29 -2.31
CA ILE A 81 -2.39 7.96 -2.76
C ILE A 81 -2.15 8.50 -4.16
N PHE A 82 -3.03 8.15 -5.08
CA PHE A 82 -3.03 8.64 -6.44
C PHE A 82 -4.21 9.58 -6.64
N GLN A 83 -3.94 10.79 -7.08
CA GLN A 83 -4.92 11.82 -7.39
C GLN A 83 -4.58 12.45 -8.73
N ILE A 84 -5.60 12.87 -9.46
CA ILE A 84 -5.48 13.58 -10.73
C ILE A 84 -6.01 14.98 -10.53
N GLY A 85 -5.16 15.99 -10.89
CA GLY A 85 -5.52 17.38 -10.73
C GLY A 85 -5.76 17.80 -9.27
N ASN A 86 -6.59 18.80 -9.10
CA ASN A 86 -6.93 19.39 -7.81
C ASN A 86 -8.44 19.69 -7.70
N LYS A 87 -8.86 20.34 -6.63
CA LYS A 87 -10.26 20.67 -6.38
C LYS A 87 -10.87 21.64 -7.41
N GLU A 88 -10.05 22.45 -8.10
CA GLU A 88 -10.54 23.44 -9.07
C GLU A 88 -10.92 22.80 -10.40
N ASP A 89 -10.14 21.81 -10.86
CA ASP A 89 -10.29 21.18 -12.16
C ASP A 89 -10.90 19.76 -12.10
N MET A 90 -10.67 19.02 -11.00
CA MET A 90 -11.10 17.62 -10.81
C MET A 90 -11.90 17.42 -9.52
N ALA A 91 -12.74 18.40 -9.16
CA ALA A 91 -13.66 18.21 -8.03
C ALA A 91 -14.53 16.97 -8.23
N ALA A 92 -14.74 16.21 -7.15
CA ALA A 92 -15.55 14.98 -7.21
C ALA A 92 -17.05 15.23 -7.52
N THR A 93 -17.50 16.49 -7.40
CA THR A 93 -18.84 16.95 -7.85
C THR A 93 -18.80 17.69 -9.20
N GLY A 94 -17.61 17.83 -9.80
CA GLY A 94 -17.40 18.57 -11.03
C GLY A 94 -17.65 17.74 -12.30
N LYS A 95 -17.67 18.42 -13.43
CA LYS A 95 -17.87 17.80 -14.76
C LYS A 95 -16.79 16.77 -15.14
N ASN A 96 -15.61 16.86 -14.55
CA ASN A 96 -14.48 15.97 -14.83
C ASN A 96 -14.34 14.82 -13.84
N ALA A 97 -15.24 14.70 -12.86
CA ALA A 97 -15.16 13.67 -11.82
C ALA A 97 -15.14 12.24 -12.41
N GLU A 98 -16.00 11.96 -13.39
CA GLU A 98 -16.05 10.65 -14.02
C GLU A 98 -14.83 10.36 -14.91
N LEU A 99 -14.23 11.39 -15.50
CA LEU A 99 -12.96 11.25 -16.20
C LEU A 99 -11.84 10.86 -15.24
N ALA A 100 -11.73 11.54 -14.10
CA ALA A 100 -10.73 11.21 -13.07
C ALA A 100 -10.95 9.79 -12.53
N ARG A 101 -12.19 9.40 -12.23
CA ARG A 101 -12.56 8.04 -11.83
C ARG A 101 -12.08 6.99 -12.85
N THR A 102 -12.40 7.21 -14.11
CA THR A 102 -12.03 6.29 -15.20
C THR A 102 -10.51 6.13 -15.32
N ILE A 103 -9.75 7.21 -15.20
CA ILE A 103 -8.29 7.18 -15.30
C ILE A 103 -7.70 6.44 -14.09
N LEU A 104 -8.18 6.73 -12.87
CA LEU A 104 -7.70 6.07 -11.65
C LEU A 104 -8.04 4.58 -11.64
N ASP A 105 -9.23 4.20 -12.10
CA ASP A 105 -9.61 2.80 -12.24
C ASP A 105 -8.69 2.06 -13.23
N LYS A 106 -8.49 2.58 -14.43
CA LYS A 106 -7.55 2.00 -15.41
C LYS A 106 -6.13 1.93 -14.88
N TYR A 107 -5.71 2.93 -14.10
CA TYR A 107 -4.40 2.92 -13.46
C TYR A 107 -4.28 1.77 -12.48
N TYR A 108 -5.30 1.55 -11.63
CA TYR A 108 -5.32 0.44 -10.67
C TYR A 108 -5.30 -0.92 -11.37
N GLN A 109 -6.12 -1.13 -12.41
CA GLN A 109 -6.17 -2.39 -13.16
C GLN A 109 -4.80 -2.83 -13.69
N GLY A 110 -3.94 -1.88 -14.04
CA GLY A 110 -2.57 -2.16 -14.47
C GLY A 110 -1.53 -2.15 -13.35
N PHE A 111 -1.90 -1.84 -12.11
CA PHE A 111 -0.93 -1.56 -11.03
C PHE A 111 -0.07 -2.79 -10.70
N GLN A 112 -0.69 -3.94 -10.46
CA GLN A 112 0.03 -5.17 -10.09
C GLN A 112 1.01 -5.63 -11.18
N LYS A 113 0.64 -5.48 -12.46
CA LYS A 113 1.53 -5.82 -13.59
C LYS A 113 2.76 -4.92 -13.63
N ARG A 114 2.60 -3.63 -13.34
CA ARG A 114 3.72 -2.66 -13.29
C ARG A 114 4.59 -2.83 -12.04
N ASN A 115 4.01 -3.36 -10.97
CA ASN A 115 4.65 -3.49 -9.66
C ASN A 115 4.57 -4.95 -9.15
N PRO A 116 5.26 -5.91 -9.81
CA PRO A 116 5.11 -7.34 -9.50
C PRO A 116 5.62 -7.71 -8.10
N TYR A 117 6.43 -6.86 -7.48
CA TYR A 117 6.98 -7.07 -6.13
C TYR A 117 6.18 -6.40 -5.01
N LEU A 118 5.09 -5.73 -5.35
CA LEU A 118 4.18 -5.15 -4.37
C LEU A 118 2.91 -6.01 -4.26
N ARG A 119 2.58 -6.46 -3.07
CA ARG A 119 1.32 -7.16 -2.78
C ARG A 119 0.33 -6.15 -2.24
N VAL A 120 -0.57 -5.70 -3.10
CA VAL A 120 -1.69 -4.85 -2.69
C VAL A 120 -2.68 -5.69 -1.88
N PHE A 121 -3.06 -5.21 -0.71
CA PHE A 121 -4.03 -5.89 0.15
C PHE A 121 -5.23 -5.02 0.54
N SER A 122 -5.14 -3.71 0.33
CA SER A 122 -6.25 -2.79 0.53
C SER A 122 -6.16 -1.70 -0.53
N ALA A 123 -7.20 -1.55 -1.35
CA ALA A 123 -7.26 -0.54 -2.40
C ALA A 123 -8.69 -0.04 -2.57
N HIS A 124 -8.85 1.28 -2.50
CA HIS A 124 -10.14 1.96 -2.51
C HIS A 124 -10.05 3.23 -3.36
N LEU A 125 -10.97 3.39 -4.30
CA LEU A 125 -11.14 4.63 -5.05
C LEU A 125 -12.29 5.41 -4.44
N HIS A 126 -11.99 6.59 -3.93
CA HIS A 126 -12.94 7.47 -3.25
C HIS A 126 -13.46 8.54 -4.21
N MET A 127 -14.79 8.64 -4.25
CA MET A 127 -15.54 9.66 -4.98
C MET A 127 -16.34 10.56 -4.04
N ASP A 128 -16.28 10.30 -2.75
CA ASP A 128 -17.06 10.92 -1.68
C ASP A 128 -16.29 11.98 -0.86
N GLU A 129 -15.14 12.39 -1.35
CA GLU A 129 -14.38 13.52 -0.79
C GLU A 129 -14.24 14.66 -1.81
N ALA A 130 -13.39 15.65 -1.53
CA ALA A 130 -13.26 16.85 -2.36
C ALA A 130 -12.83 16.55 -3.82
N THR A 131 -11.94 15.56 -4.00
CA THR A 131 -11.43 15.12 -5.30
C THR A 131 -11.41 13.61 -5.38
N PRO A 132 -11.64 12.99 -6.57
CA PRO A 132 -11.42 11.57 -6.77
C PRO A 132 -9.98 11.19 -6.49
N HIS A 133 -9.76 10.15 -5.69
CA HIS A 133 -8.42 9.64 -5.39
C HIS A 133 -8.45 8.16 -5.06
N LEU A 134 -7.33 7.50 -5.33
CA LEU A 134 -7.13 6.07 -5.11
C LEU A 134 -6.15 5.88 -3.95
N HIS A 135 -6.60 5.24 -2.88
CA HIS A 135 -5.75 4.70 -1.84
C HIS A 135 -5.29 3.31 -2.22
N ASN A 136 -3.99 3.07 -2.19
CA ASN A 136 -3.40 1.78 -2.47
C ASN A 136 -2.44 1.43 -1.34
N ILE A 137 -2.75 0.38 -0.58
CA ILE A 137 -1.95 -0.09 0.54
C ILE A 137 -1.32 -1.41 0.17
N ASP A 138 0.01 -1.48 0.26
CA ASP A 138 0.79 -2.60 -0.20
C ASP A 138 1.86 -3.07 0.80
N LEU A 139 2.31 -4.30 0.57
CA LEU A 139 3.46 -4.93 1.19
C LEU A 139 4.49 -5.28 0.12
N THR A 140 5.77 -5.12 0.45
CA THR A 140 6.85 -5.53 -0.44
C THR A 140 7.10 -7.03 -0.36
N SER A 141 7.03 -7.74 -1.49
CA SER A 141 7.24 -9.18 -1.57
C SER A 141 8.70 -9.62 -1.77
N LEU A 142 9.68 -8.76 -1.48
CA LEU A 142 11.11 -9.07 -1.65
C LEU A 142 11.65 -10.06 -0.59
N ILE A 143 10.95 -11.19 -0.41
CA ILE A 143 11.28 -12.22 0.59
C ILE A 143 12.66 -12.84 0.36
N GLU A 144 13.06 -13.02 -0.89
CA GLU A 144 14.36 -13.65 -1.22
C GLU A 144 15.56 -12.81 -0.77
N VAL A 145 15.44 -11.49 -0.73
CA VAL A 145 16.52 -10.58 -0.32
C VAL A 145 16.70 -10.59 1.19
N MET A 146 15.61 -10.75 1.95
CA MET A 146 15.63 -10.70 3.42
C MET A 146 16.33 -11.91 4.07
N PHE A 147 16.33 -13.08 3.42
CA PHE A 147 16.80 -14.33 4.01
C PHE A 147 18.07 -14.90 3.40
N LYS A 148 18.66 -14.30 2.36
CA LYS A 148 19.94 -14.73 1.76
C LYS A 148 21.19 -14.17 2.43
N GLY A 149 21.11 -13.65 3.65
CA GLY A 149 22.27 -13.32 4.47
C GLY A 149 22.94 -11.98 4.19
N SER A 150 22.43 -11.18 3.28
CA SER A 150 22.82 -9.78 3.13
C SER A 150 21.68 -8.93 3.66
N ALA A 151 21.83 -8.45 4.88
CA ALA A 151 20.84 -7.63 5.58
C ALA A 151 20.72 -6.23 4.94
N TYR A 152 20.18 -6.17 3.75
CA TYR A 152 19.64 -4.94 3.21
C TYR A 152 18.13 -5.10 3.14
N VAL A 153 17.53 -4.91 4.29
CA VAL A 153 16.08 -4.69 4.40
C VAL A 153 15.76 -3.43 3.63
N LEU A 154 15.22 -3.58 2.44
CA LEU A 154 14.68 -2.48 1.66
C LEU A 154 13.27 -2.12 2.14
N CYS A 155 13.14 -1.85 3.43
CA CYS A 155 12.08 -0.99 3.90
C CYS A 155 12.55 0.45 3.68
N GLY A 156 12.32 1.00 2.49
CA GLY A 156 12.60 2.40 2.18
C GLY A 156 13.69 2.70 1.16
N LYS A 157 14.31 1.71 0.54
CA LYS A 157 15.18 1.95 -0.62
C LYS A 157 14.80 0.96 -1.73
N LEU A 158 14.07 1.43 -2.71
CA LEU A 158 13.98 0.77 -4.01
C LEU A 158 15.39 0.52 -4.56
N PRO A 159 15.64 -0.58 -5.29
CA PRO A 159 16.95 -0.85 -5.87
C PRO A 159 17.42 0.34 -6.70
N HIS A 160 18.70 0.64 -6.65
CA HIS A 160 19.43 1.78 -7.25
C HIS A 160 19.32 1.94 -8.78
N ARG A 161 18.22 1.52 -9.40
CA ARG A 161 17.90 1.81 -10.80
C ARG A 161 17.05 3.07 -11.03
N PHE A 162 16.54 3.66 -9.97
CA PHE A 162 15.87 4.96 -10.01
C PHE A 162 16.81 5.97 -9.34
N GLY A 163 17.23 6.99 -10.10
CA GLY A 163 18.23 7.96 -9.67
C GLY A 163 17.96 8.61 -8.32
N LYS A 164 18.97 9.32 -7.81
CA LYS A 164 19.11 9.89 -6.46
C LYS A 164 18.06 10.94 -6.04
N ASP A 165 16.95 11.09 -6.75
CA ASP A 165 15.95 12.11 -6.44
C ASP A 165 14.83 11.51 -5.59
N GLU A 166 14.76 11.98 -4.35
CA GLU A 166 13.79 11.61 -3.31
C GLU A 166 12.33 12.04 -3.62
N HIS A 167 12.07 12.51 -4.83
CA HIS A 167 10.74 12.78 -5.35
C HIS A 167 10.45 11.85 -6.51
N MET A 168 9.77 10.74 -6.21
CA MET A 168 9.19 9.93 -7.26
C MET A 168 7.98 10.69 -7.84
N MET A 169 8.26 11.65 -8.71
CA MET A 169 7.28 12.10 -9.69
C MET A 169 7.19 11.00 -10.74
N LEU A 170 6.12 10.21 -10.68
CA LEU A 170 5.73 9.34 -11.79
C LEU A 170 5.48 10.25 -13.00
N LYS A 171 6.47 10.36 -13.88
CA LYS A 171 6.24 10.89 -15.22
C LYS A 171 5.45 9.85 -15.99
N PHE A 172 4.20 10.15 -16.26
CA PHE A 172 3.38 9.41 -17.19
C PHE A 172 3.88 9.72 -18.60
N LEU A 173 4.28 8.68 -19.33
CA LEU A 173 4.26 8.59 -20.78
C LEU A 173 3.08 7.71 -21.18
#